data_6b02db4d819b8c18f14a905b5a85801f
#
_entry.id   6b02db4d819b8c18f14a905b5a85801f
#
_cell.length_a   1.000
_cell.length_b   1.000
_cell.length_c   1.000
_cell.angle_alpha   90.00
_cell.angle_beta   90.00
_cell.angle_gamma   90.00
#
_symmetry.space_group_name_H-M   'P 1'
#
loop_
_entity.id
_entity.type
_entity.pdbx_description
1 polymer ?
#
loop_
_entity_poly.entity_id
_entity_poly.type
_entity_poly.pdbx_seq_one_letter_code
_entity_poly.pdbx_strand_id
1 'polypeptide(L)'
;MKPRASNAVELADIEITFPRGDDEPLRIVNGLDLRIDSGMIHCLAGRSGSGKTSLLRVIVGTLRAQSGTIAWAGTPLADLGADDVALARRDHMSYVDQGATIIPELTALDNVLVPAIPAGVSKEIERRARELLALFGLESRVKQRARTLSGGERQRLAIARALLLSPTAIALDEPTASLDRDAAHAVIDALREAADHGAAVIVASHDPDVIAAADSITRLD
;
A
#
# COMPACT_ATOMS: atom_id res chain seq x y z
N MET A 1 -14.61 22.18 9.21
CA MET A 1 -14.63 21.13 10.26
C MET A 1 -14.15 19.86 9.55
N LYS A 2 -12.90 19.41 9.80
CA LYS A 2 -12.44 18.12 9.27
C LYS A 2 -13.41 17.04 9.76
N PRO A 3 -13.89 16.11 8.89
CA PRO A 3 -14.71 15.01 9.36
C PRO A 3 -13.92 14.27 10.45
N ARG A 4 -14.59 13.82 11.50
CA ARG A 4 -13.98 12.97 12.53
C ARG A 4 -13.30 11.80 11.83
N ALA A 5 -12.00 11.61 12.09
CA ALA A 5 -11.24 10.50 11.58
C ALA A 5 -12.04 9.20 11.77
N SER A 6 -12.48 8.61 10.67
CA SER A 6 -13.11 7.30 10.71
C SER A 6 -11.99 6.27 10.69
N ASN A 7 -12.11 5.23 11.52
CA ASN A 7 -11.20 4.10 11.56
C ASN A 7 -11.13 3.45 10.17
N ALA A 8 -10.03 3.62 9.46
CA ALA A 8 -9.88 3.00 8.15
C ALA A 8 -9.41 1.55 8.28
N VAL A 9 -8.50 1.28 9.22
CA VAL A 9 -7.98 -0.06 9.52
C VAL A 9 -7.84 -0.23 11.03
N GLU A 10 -8.31 -1.35 11.55
CA GLU A 10 -8.19 -1.72 12.95
C GLU A 10 -7.69 -3.15 13.08
N LEU A 11 -6.71 -3.35 13.92
CA LEU A 11 -6.14 -4.63 14.30
C LEU A 11 -6.31 -4.79 15.80
N ALA A 12 -6.76 -5.96 16.25
CA ALA A 12 -6.86 -6.28 17.67
C ALA A 12 -6.25 -7.64 17.94
N ASP A 13 -5.30 -7.68 18.88
CA ASP A 13 -4.59 -8.87 19.39
C ASP A 13 -3.95 -9.71 18.26
N ILE A 14 -3.32 -9.04 17.29
CA ILE A 14 -2.72 -9.72 16.13
C ILE A 14 -1.47 -10.47 16.53
N GLU A 15 -1.46 -11.77 16.23
CA GLU A 15 -0.26 -12.61 16.28
C GLU A 15 0.15 -13.09 14.88
N ILE A 16 1.45 -13.02 14.59
CA ILE A 16 2.05 -13.54 13.35
C ILE A 16 3.21 -14.45 13.74
N THR A 17 3.07 -15.73 13.42
CA THR A 17 4.10 -16.75 13.63
C THR A 17 4.38 -17.50 12.34
N PHE A 18 5.64 -17.88 12.14
CA PHE A 18 6.04 -18.75 11.02
C PHE A 18 6.66 -20.06 11.56
N PRO A 19 6.29 -21.20 10.99
CA PRO A 19 6.92 -22.47 11.35
C PRO A 19 8.41 -22.44 11.00
N ARG A 20 9.25 -23.01 11.89
CA ARG A 20 10.71 -23.05 11.73
C ARG A 20 11.23 -24.47 11.81
N GLY A 21 10.73 -25.36 10.92
CA GLY A 21 11.06 -26.78 10.94
C GLY A 21 10.67 -27.42 12.27
N ASP A 22 11.62 -28.11 12.93
CA ASP A 22 11.42 -28.74 14.25
C ASP A 22 11.68 -27.78 15.43
N ASP A 23 12.09 -26.54 15.17
CA ASP A 23 12.34 -25.50 16.17
C ASP A 23 11.05 -24.80 16.60
N GLU A 24 11.13 -24.02 17.70
CA GLU A 24 10.02 -23.16 18.11
C GLU A 24 9.62 -22.19 16.99
N PRO A 25 8.30 -21.98 16.78
CA PRO A 25 7.81 -21.06 15.77
C PRO A 25 8.39 -19.65 15.95
N LEU A 26 8.83 -19.05 14.87
CA LEU A 26 9.32 -17.67 14.88
C LEU A 26 8.13 -16.71 15.05
N ARG A 27 8.01 -16.09 16.22
CA ARG A 27 7.02 -15.03 16.46
C ARG A 27 7.54 -13.72 15.88
N ILE A 28 6.80 -13.16 14.94
CA ILE A 28 7.10 -11.88 14.29
C ILE A 28 6.32 -10.75 14.97
N VAL A 29 5.05 -10.99 15.28
CA VAL A 29 4.17 -10.05 15.98
C VAL A 29 3.44 -10.82 17.08
N ASN A 30 3.31 -10.21 18.26
CA ASN A 30 2.71 -10.84 19.42
C ASN A 30 1.75 -9.87 20.13
N GLY A 31 0.44 -10.08 19.94
CA GLY A 31 -0.60 -9.30 20.59
C GLY A 31 -0.61 -7.82 20.18
N LEU A 32 -0.52 -7.53 18.87
CA LEU A 32 -0.49 -6.15 18.38
C LEU A 32 -1.91 -5.60 18.23
N ASP A 33 -2.16 -4.49 18.93
CA ASP A 33 -3.28 -3.60 18.69
C ASP A 33 -2.81 -2.40 17.86
N LEU A 34 -3.52 -2.10 16.78
CA LEU A 34 -3.19 -0.98 15.90
C LEU A 34 -4.46 -0.38 15.31
N ARG A 35 -4.54 0.95 15.33
CA ARG A 35 -5.61 1.69 14.69
C ARG A 35 -5.01 2.73 13.75
N ILE A 36 -5.50 2.74 12.50
CA ILE A 36 -5.08 3.68 11.46
C ILE A 36 -6.31 4.44 10.99
N ASP A 37 -6.28 5.75 11.20
CA ASP A 37 -7.38 6.62 10.83
C ASP A 37 -7.25 7.12 9.38
N SER A 38 -8.40 7.41 8.77
CA SER A 38 -8.45 8.09 7.45
C SER A 38 -7.75 9.44 7.51
N GLY A 39 -7.05 9.80 6.45
CA GLY A 39 -6.32 11.06 6.37
C GLY A 39 -4.97 11.08 7.10
N MET A 40 -4.45 9.92 7.49
CA MET A 40 -3.19 9.78 8.21
C MET A 40 -2.19 8.92 7.44
N ILE A 41 -0.91 9.24 7.58
CA ILE A 41 0.20 8.36 7.19
C ILE A 41 0.68 7.61 8.42
N HIS A 42 0.57 6.29 8.40
CA HIS A 42 1.10 5.40 9.43
C HIS A 42 2.32 4.64 8.93
N CYS A 43 3.45 4.73 9.63
CA CYS A 43 4.68 4.03 9.27
C CYS A 43 4.90 2.80 10.15
N LEU A 44 5.03 1.64 9.52
CA LEU A 44 5.57 0.43 10.13
C LEU A 44 7.09 0.49 10.00
N ALA A 45 7.77 0.93 11.04
CA ALA A 45 9.22 1.13 11.05
C ALA A 45 9.94 -0.06 11.68
N GLY A 46 11.12 -0.40 11.17
CA GLY A 46 11.95 -1.48 11.72
C GLY A 46 13.04 -1.93 10.76
N ARG A 47 13.98 -2.74 11.24
CA ARG A 47 15.07 -3.29 10.42
C ARG A 47 14.54 -4.25 9.34
N SER A 48 15.36 -4.56 8.35
CA SER A 48 15.05 -5.64 7.41
C SER A 48 14.88 -6.96 8.20
N GLY A 49 13.81 -7.71 7.89
CA GLY A 49 13.48 -8.95 8.60
C GLY A 49 12.66 -8.79 9.90
N SER A 50 12.34 -7.58 10.35
CA SER A 50 11.52 -7.35 11.56
C SER A 50 10.04 -7.68 11.40
N GLY A 51 9.59 -8.13 10.23
CA GLY A 51 8.20 -8.53 9.99
C GLY A 51 7.28 -7.46 9.41
N LYS A 52 7.78 -6.28 9.03
CA LYS A 52 6.99 -5.20 8.41
C LYS A 52 6.14 -5.68 7.23
N THR A 53 6.78 -6.36 6.28
CA THR A 53 6.10 -6.96 5.10
C THR A 53 5.01 -7.95 5.51
N SER A 54 5.28 -8.79 6.53
CA SER A 54 4.31 -9.78 7.02
C SER A 54 3.10 -9.10 7.64
N LEU A 55 3.33 -8.10 8.50
CA LEU A 55 2.26 -7.31 9.09
C LEU A 55 1.48 -6.54 8.02
N LEU A 56 2.16 -5.94 7.06
CA LEU A 56 1.51 -5.24 5.95
C LEU A 56 0.62 -6.19 5.14
N ARG A 57 1.09 -7.42 4.85
CA ARG A 57 0.29 -8.45 4.17
C ARG A 57 -0.91 -8.91 4.97
N VAL A 58 -0.81 -8.94 6.31
CA VAL A 58 -1.94 -9.20 7.20
C VAL A 58 -2.94 -8.05 7.13
N ILE A 59 -2.46 -6.80 7.20
CA ILE A 59 -3.30 -5.59 7.09
C ILE A 59 -4.09 -5.59 5.77
N VAL A 60 -3.46 -5.94 4.64
CA VAL A 60 -4.13 -5.97 3.32
C VAL A 60 -4.89 -7.27 3.04
N GLY A 61 -4.96 -8.19 4.02
CA GLY A 61 -5.72 -9.44 3.89
C GLY A 61 -5.15 -10.45 2.89
N THR A 62 -3.85 -10.38 2.56
CA THR A 62 -3.16 -11.36 1.69
C THR A 62 -2.41 -12.42 2.48
N LEU A 63 -2.22 -12.21 3.78
CA LEU A 63 -1.69 -13.17 4.74
C LEU A 63 -2.67 -13.26 5.91
N ARG A 64 -2.96 -14.47 6.37
CA ARG A 64 -3.80 -14.69 7.56
C ARG A 64 -2.93 -14.58 8.82
N ALA A 65 -3.39 -13.79 9.79
CA ALA A 65 -2.79 -13.79 11.12
C ALA A 65 -3.03 -15.14 11.83
N GLN A 66 -2.18 -15.50 12.77
CA GLN A 66 -2.35 -16.71 13.60
C GLN A 66 -3.54 -16.56 14.54
N SER A 67 -3.69 -15.38 15.15
CA SER A 67 -4.82 -14.98 15.98
C SER A 67 -5.10 -13.50 15.85
N GLY A 68 -6.15 -13.03 16.49
CA GLY A 68 -6.60 -11.65 16.44
C GLY A 68 -7.60 -11.34 15.33
N THR A 69 -8.04 -10.10 15.26
CA THR A 69 -9.04 -9.63 14.30
C THR A 69 -8.55 -8.42 13.52
N ILE A 70 -9.02 -8.30 12.28
CA ILE A 70 -8.76 -7.15 11.41
C ILE A 70 -10.11 -6.64 10.91
N ALA A 71 -10.30 -5.33 10.94
CA ALA A 71 -11.44 -4.68 10.34
C ALA A 71 -11.02 -3.56 9.39
N TRP A 72 -11.72 -3.42 8.26
CA TRP A 72 -11.61 -2.29 7.33
C TRP A 72 -12.88 -1.47 7.39
N ALA A 73 -12.76 -0.18 7.65
CA ALA A 73 -13.88 0.74 7.78
C ALA A 73 -15.02 0.19 8.68
N GLY A 74 -14.63 -0.50 9.76
CA GLY A 74 -15.56 -1.12 10.71
C GLY A 74 -16.09 -2.50 10.32
N THR A 75 -15.72 -3.04 9.14
CA THR A 75 -16.14 -4.40 8.71
C THR A 75 -15.06 -5.41 9.08
N PRO A 76 -15.31 -6.38 9.98
CA PRO A 76 -14.37 -7.43 10.34
C PRO A 76 -14.12 -8.38 9.17
N LEU A 77 -12.83 -8.64 8.85
CA LEU A 77 -12.48 -9.57 7.76
C LEU A 77 -12.76 -11.03 8.12
N ALA A 78 -12.82 -11.36 9.40
CA ALA A 78 -13.10 -12.73 9.87
C ALA A 78 -14.50 -13.21 9.49
N ASP A 79 -15.43 -12.27 9.31
CA ASP A 79 -16.83 -12.55 8.95
C ASP A 79 -17.01 -12.75 7.43
N LEU A 80 -15.97 -12.52 6.64
CA LEU A 80 -15.99 -12.59 5.18
C LEU A 80 -15.35 -13.88 4.66
N GLY A 81 -15.93 -14.43 3.61
CA GLY A 81 -15.32 -15.48 2.80
C GLY A 81 -14.11 -14.94 2.02
N ALA A 82 -13.26 -15.83 1.48
CA ALA A 82 -12.07 -15.45 0.73
C ALA A 82 -12.37 -14.54 -0.47
N ASP A 83 -13.47 -14.82 -1.18
CA ASP A 83 -13.91 -14.04 -2.33
C ASP A 83 -14.42 -12.66 -1.89
N ASP A 84 -15.15 -12.58 -0.76
CA ASP A 84 -15.65 -11.32 -0.21
C ASP A 84 -14.50 -10.45 0.31
N VAL A 85 -13.47 -11.03 0.93
CA VAL A 85 -12.24 -10.30 1.30
C VAL A 85 -11.54 -9.74 0.06
N ALA A 86 -11.49 -10.50 -1.05
CA ALA A 86 -10.89 -10.04 -2.28
C ALA A 86 -11.69 -8.87 -2.91
N LEU A 87 -13.02 -8.92 -2.85
CA LEU A 87 -13.90 -7.84 -3.29
C LEU A 87 -13.75 -6.60 -2.41
N ALA A 88 -13.80 -6.77 -1.08
CA ALA A 88 -13.62 -5.68 -0.13
C ALA A 88 -12.24 -5.01 -0.29
N ARG A 89 -11.19 -5.81 -0.51
CA ARG A 89 -9.86 -5.27 -0.81
C ARG A 89 -9.84 -4.44 -2.08
N ARG A 90 -10.45 -4.92 -3.18
CA ARG A 90 -10.53 -4.17 -4.44
C ARG A 90 -11.18 -2.79 -4.24
N ASP A 91 -12.20 -2.73 -3.42
CA ASP A 91 -13.04 -1.53 -3.25
C ASP A 91 -12.45 -0.54 -2.22
N HIS A 92 -11.64 -1.03 -1.28
CA HIS A 92 -11.17 -0.21 -0.15
C HIS A 92 -9.65 -0.03 -0.10
N MET A 93 -8.85 -0.97 -0.62
CA MET A 93 -7.42 -0.99 -0.37
C MET A 93 -6.60 -1.19 -1.64
N SER A 94 -5.62 -0.32 -1.85
CA SER A 94 -4.55 -0.56 -2.82
C SER A 94 -3.30 -1.07 -2.12
N TYR A 95 -2.55 -1.94 -2.79
CA TYR A 95 -1.31 -2.49 -2.26
C TYR A 95 -0.19 -2.42 -3.30
N VAL A 96 0.95 -1.88 -2.88
CA VAL A 96 2.20 -1.88 -3.64
C VAL A 96 3.20 -2.72 -2.86
N ASP A 97 3.55 -3.89 -3.41
CA ASP A 97 4.55 -4.78 -2.84
C ASP A 97 5.98 -4.26 -3.09
N GLN A 98 6.95 -4.77 -2.34
CA GLN A 98 8.36 -4.41 -2.47
C GLN A 98 8.93 -4.64 -3.89
N GLY A 99 8.39 -5.61 -4.63
CA GLY A 99 8.77 -5.91 -6.02
C GLY A 99 8.19 -4.94 -7.04
N ALA A 100 7.32 -4.02 -6.63
CA ALA A 100 6.57 -3.14 -7.53
C ALA A 100 5.97 -3.92 -8.70
N THR A 101 5.21 -4.98 -8.39
CA THR A 101 4.65 -5.89 -9.38
C THR A 101 3.86 -5.15 -10.44
N ILE A 102 4.31 -5.24 -11.69
CA ILE A 102 3.69 -4.64 -12.88
C ILE A 102 3.37 -5.73 -13.90
N ILE A 103 2.58 -5.42 -14.92
CA ILE A 103 2.32 -6.30 -16.05
C ILE A 103 3.30 -5.92 -17.17
N PRO A 104 4.35 -6.74 -17.43
CA PRO A 104 5.48 -6.36 -18.28
C PRO A 104 5.10 -6.08 -19.74
N GLU A 105 4.06 -6.75 -20.24
CA GLU A 105 3.59 -6.68 -21.64
C GLU A 105 2.74 -5.46 -21.91
N LEU A 106 2.14 -4.86 -20.88
CA LEU A 106 1.34 -3.65 -21.01
C LEU A 106 2.23 -2.41 -21.12
N THR A 107 1.68 -1.34 -21.71
CA THR A 107 2.31 -0.02 -21.67
C THR A 107 2.24 0.55 -20.23
N ALA A 108 3.01 1.62 -19.98
CA ALA A 108 2.91 2.32 -18.69
C ALA A 108 1.47 2.83 -18.46
N LEU A 109 0.83 3.41 -19.46
CA LEU A 109 -0.56 3.87 -19.33
C LEU A 109 -1.51 2.71 -19.04
N ASP A 110 -1.42 1.62 -19.80
CA ASP A 110 -2.30 0.46 -19.61
C ASP A 110 -2.11 -0.17 -18.21
N ASN A 111 -0.88 -0.20 -17.70
CA ASN A 111 -0.62 -0.65 -16.33
C ASN A 111 -1.36 0.20 -15.28
N VAL A 112 -1.32 1.52 -15.42
CA VAL A 112 -2.04 2.42 -14.49
C VAL A 112 -3.55 2.20 -14.61
N LEU A 113 -4.07 1.93 -15.80
CA LEU A 113 -5.51 1.75 -16.06
C LEU A 113 -6.09 0.41 -15.61
N VAL A 114 -5.25 -0.60 -15.30
CA VAL A 114 -5.69 -1.96 -14.89
C VAL A 114 -6.79 -1.94 -13.82
N PRO A 115 -6.70 -1.17 -12.72
CA PRO A 115 -7.74 -1.18 -11.68
C PRO A 115 -9.12 -0.72 -12.17
N ALA A 116 -9.17 0.10 -13.23
CA ALA A 116 -10.40 0.64 -13.77
C ALA A 116 -11.09 -0.28 -14.79
N ILE A 117 -10.40 -1.31 -15.30
CA ILE A 117 -10.93 -2.19 -16.36
C ILE A 117 -12.29 -2.80 -16.00
N PRO A 118 -12.50 -3.34 -14.78
CA PRO A 118 -13.79 -3.97 -14.46
C PRO A 118 -15.00 -3.04 -14.51
N ALA A 119 -14.80 -1.75 -14.21
CA ALA A 119 -15.85 -0.73 -14.22
C ALA A 119 -15.93 0.03 -15.57
N GLY A 120 -14.96 -0.20 -16.46
CA GLY A 120 -14.80 0.54 -17.70
C GLY A 120 -13.94 1.79 -17.55
N VAL A 121 -13.08 2.00 -18.54
CA VAL A 121 -12.15 3.14 -18.56
C VAL A 121 -12.83 4.34 -19.22
N SER A 122 -13.20 5.34 -18.43
CA SER A 122 -13.72 6.61 -18.92
C SER A 122 -12.59 7.55 -19.38
N LYS A 123 -12.92 8.58 -20.15
CA LYS A 123 -11.96 9.63 -20.55
C LYS A 123 -11.38 10.36 -19.33
N GLU A 124 -12.16 10.52 -18.28
CA GLU A 124 -11.72 11.14 -17.02
C GLU A 124 -10.68 10.29 -16.29
N ILE A 125 -10.92 8.97 -16.22
CA ILE A 125 -9.95 8.02 -15.62
C ILE A 125 -8.65 7.99 -16.44
N GLU A 126 -8.75 7.99 -17.78
CA GLU A 126 -7.55 8.04 -18.65
C GLU A 126 -6.77 9.35 -18.44
N ARG A 127 -7.45 10.50 -18.35
CA ARG A 127 -6.83 11.79 -18.05
C ARG A 127 -6.07 11.72 -16.71
N ARG A 128 -6.73 11.24 -15.64
CA ARG A 128 -6.11 11.07 -14.32
C ARG A 128 -4.90 10.13 -14.37
N ALA A 129 -4.98 9.02 -15.12
CA ALA A 129 -3.84 8.13 -15.29
C ALA A 129 -2.62 8.85 -15.91
N ARG A 130 -2.83 9.72 -16.88
CA ARG A 130 -1.76 10.53 -17.50
C ARG A 130 -1.21 11.57 -16.53
N GLU A 131 -2.05 12.21 -15.75
CA GLU A 131 -1.63 13.15 -14.69
C GLU A 131 -0.76 12.47 -13.64
N LEU A 132 -1.14 11.28 -13.17
CA LEU A 132 -0.32 10.49 -12.25
C LEU A 132 1.02 10.08 -12.89
N LEU A 133 1.03 9.67 -14.16
CA LEU A 133 2.29 9.37 -14.85
C LEU A 133 3.18 10.61 -14.96
N ALA A 134 2.63 11.78 -15.23
CA ALA A 134 3.39 13.04 -15.27
C ALA A 134 3.92 13.42 -13.87
N LEU A 135 3.07 13.31 -12.83
CA LEU A 135 3.46 13.56 -11.44
C LEU A 135 4.69 12.74 -11.02
N PHE A 136 4.78 11.50 -11.49
CA PHE A 136 5.90 10.60 -11.21
C PHE A 136 7.02 10.63 -12.27
N GLY A 137 7.05 11.63 -13.17
CA GLY A 137 8.09 11.82 -14.19
C GLY A 137 8.11 10.70 -15.25
N LEU A 138 6.93 10.13 -15.56
CA LEU A 138 6.77 9.05 -16.53
C LEU A 138 5.99 9.48 -17.78
N GLU A 139 5.78 10.78 -18.00
CA GLU A 139 5.03 11.29 -19.15
C GLU A 139 5.65 10.89 -20.51
N SER A 140 6.97 10.81 -20.58
CA SER A 140 7.67 10.34 -21.79
C SER A 140 7.60 8.80 -21.96
N ARG A 141 7.16 8.08 -20.95
CA ARG A 141 7.08 6.60 -20.90
C ARG A 141 5.67 6.05 -21.18
N VAL A 142 4.66 6.91 -21.31
CA VAL A 142 3.23 6.55 -21.42
C VAL A 142 2.97 5.38 -22.39
N LYS A 143 3.63 5.36 -23.57
CA LYS A 143 3.48 4.33 -24.60
C LYS A 143 4.54 3.21 -24.52
N GLN A 144 5.49 3.29 -23.60
CA GLN A 144 6.53 2.27 -23.48
C GLN A 144 5.99 1.06 -22.74
N ARG A 145 6.46 -0.15 -23.13
CA ARG A 145 6.13 -1.38 -22.41
C ARG A 145 6.84 -1.39 -21.06
N ALA A 146 6.11 -1.77 -20.02
CA ALA A 146 6.59 -1.72 -18.66
C ALA A 146 7.86 -2.57 -18.42
N ARG A 147 8.07 -3.64 -19.19
CA ARG A 147 9.31 -4.45 -19.15
C ARG A 147 10.58 -3.68 -19.48
N THR A 148 10.48 -2.54 -20.17
CA THR A 148 11.65 -1.73 -20.58
C THR A 148 11.97 -0.62 -19.58
N LEU A 149 11.15 -0.46 -18.55
CA LEU A 149 11.35 0.53 -17.49
C LEU A 149 12.44 0.09 -16.52
N SER A 150 13.19 1.06 -15.97
CA SER A 150 14.12 0.84 -14.86
C SER A 150 13.39 0.41 -13.59
N GLY A 151 14.12 -0.06 -12.58
CA GLY A 151 13.56 -0.45 -11.28
C GLY A 151 12.79 0.70 -10.62
N GLY A 152 13.38 1.90 -10.57
CA GLY A 152 12.73 3.08 -10.02
C GLY A 152 11.53 3.56 -10.85
N GLU A 153 11.58 3.46 -12.19
CA GLU A 153 10.43 3.76 -13.05
C GLU A 153 9.28 2.78 -12.81
N ARG A 154 9.56 1.47 -12.61
CA ARG A 154 8.55 0.47 -12.24
C ARG A 154 7.92 0.75 -10.89
N GLN A 155 8.74 1.14 -9.90
CA GLN A 155 8.24 1.51 -8.57
C GLN A 155 7.24 2.67 -8.67
N ARG A 156 7.61 3.75 -9.34
CA ARG A 156 6.74 4.92 -9.55
C ARG A 156 5.48 4.56 -10.34
N LEU A 157 5.60 3.69 -11.34
CA LEU A 157 4.46 3.19 -12.12
C LEU A 157 3.46 2.40 -11.24
N ALA A 158 3.96 1.52 -10.36
CA ALA A 158 3.12 0.76 -9.44
C ALA A 158 2.37 1.68 -8.45
N ILE A 159 3.03 2.73 -7.97
CA ILE A 159 2.40 3.74 -7.09
C ILE A 159 1.34 4.54 -7.84
N ALA A 160 1.63 4.99 -9.08
CA ALA A 160 0.64 5.68 -9.93
C ALA A 160 -0.60 4.82 -10.14
N ARG A 161 -0.43 3.51 -10.42
CA ARG A 161 -1.53 2.55 -10.54
C ARG A 161 -2.34 2.45 -9.25
N ALA A 162 -1.67 2.38 -8.11
CA ALA A 162 -2.33 2.25 -6.81
C ALA A 162 -3.19 3.47 -6.45
N LEU A 163 -2.79 4.66 -6.91
CA LEU A 163 -3.48 5.94 -6.65
C LEU A 163 -4.62 6.25 -7.64
N LEU A 164 -4.75 5.50 -8.75
CA LEU A 164 -5.67 5.84 -9.83
C LEU A 164 -7.11 6.04 -9.37
N LEU A 165 -7.64 5.11 -8.61
CA LEU A 165 -9.05 5.11 -8.18
C LEU A 165 -9.28 5.80 -6.82
N SER A 166 -8.29 6.54 -6.30
CA SER A 166 -8.39 7.20 -4.99
C SER A 166 -8.87 6.25 -3.88
N PRO A 167 -8.11 5.19 -3.58
CA PRO A 167 -8.51 4.18 -2.61
C PRO A 167 -8.73 4.80 -1.22
N THR A 168 -9.60 4.21 -0.40
CA THR A 168 -9.80 4.63 0.99
C THR A 168 -8.63 4.31 1.89
N ALA A 169 -7.85 3.29 1.54
CA ALA A 169 -6.58 2.96 2.17
C ALA A 169 -5.55 2.51 1.13
N ILE A 170 -4.28 2.86 1.33
CA ILE A 170 -3.17 2.43 0.51
C ILE A 170 -2.04 1.89 1.39
N ALA A 171 -1.58 0.69 1.07
CA ALA A 171 -0.46 0.04 1.75
C ALA A 171 0.73 -0.09 0.80
N LEU A 172 1.92 0.30 1.27
CA LEU A 172 3.14 0.29 0.46
C LEU A 172 4.28 -0.36 1.24
N ASP A 173 4.99 -1.26 0.57
CA ASP A 173 6.15 -1.95 1.13
C ASP A 173 7.43 -1.39 0.52
N GLU A 174 8.24 -0.68 1.33
CA GLU A 174 9.49 -0.03 0.97
C GLU A 174 9.39 0.83 -0.31
N PRO A 175 8.46 1.80 -0.40
CA PRO A 175 8.15 2.51 -1.64
C PRO A 175 9.29 3.38 -2.19
N THR A 176 10.30 3.72 -1.37
CA THR A 176 11.41 4.59 -1.74
C THR A 176 12.73 3.85 -1.96
N ALA A 177 12.82 2.54 -1.64
CA ALA A 177 14.08 1.79 -1.58
C ALA A 177 14.89 1.74 -2.90
N SER A 178 14.26 1.91 -4.06
CA SER A 178 14.90 1.86 -5.39
C SER A 178 14.93 3.23 -6.09
N LEU A 179 14.67 4.32 -5.36
CA LEU A 179 14.54 5.66 -5.90
C LEU A 179 15.74 6.53 -5.52
N ASP A 180 16.06 7.49 -6.39
CA ASP A 180 16.88 8.62 -6.00
C ASP A 180 16.10 9.56 -5.07
N ARG A 181 16.79 10.53 -4.48
CA ARG A 181 16.22 11.38 -3.45
C ARG A 181 15.03 12.22 -3.95
N ASP A 182 15.14 12.76 -5.16
CA ASP A 182 14.08 13.62 -5.71
C ASP A 182 12.84 12.79 -6.01
N ALA A 183 13.00 11.58 -6.58
CA ALA A 183 11.90 10.66 -6.82
C ALA A 183 11.29 10.13 -5.51
N ALA A 184 12.09 9.89 -4.47
CA ALA A 184 11.59 9.49 -3.16
C ALA A 184 10.72 10.60 -2.53
N HIS A 185 11.16 11.86 -2.59
CA HIS A 185 10.36 13.00 -2.11
C HIS A 185 9.06 13.14 -2.89
N ALA A 186 9.07 13.01 -4.23
CA ALA A 186 7.85 13.06 -5.04
C ALA A 186 6.85 11.97 -4.64
N VAL A 187 7.34 10.76 -4.28
CA VAL A 187 6.48 9.69 -3.74
C VAL A 187 5.90 10.10 -2.38
N ILE A 188 6.72 10.59 -1.45
CA ILE A 188 6.26 11.01 -0.11
C ILE A 188 5.20 12.11 -0.23
N ASP A 189 5.42 13.11 -1.08
CA ASP A 189 4.48 14.20 -1.32
C ASP A 189 3.15 13.69 -1.88
N ALA A 190 3.19 12.76 -2.84
CA ALA A 190 1.97 12.14 -3.39
C ALA A 190 1.20 11.31 -2.35
N LEU A 191 1.90 10.62 -1.44
CA LEU A 191 1.28 9.91 -0.33
C LEU A 191 0.65 10.86 0.68
N ARG A 192 1.30 11.99 0.97
CA ARG A 192 0.74 13.05 1.80
C ARG A 192 -0.51 13.65 1.16
N GLU A 193 -0.47 13.95 -0.13
CA GLU A 193 -1.65 14.42 -0.87
C GLU A 193 -2.81 13.41 -0.80
N ALA A 194 -2.54 12.11 -0.97
CA ALA A 194 -3.56 11.07 -0.83
C ALA A 194 -4.16 11.06 0.58
N ALA A 195 -3.34 11.20 1.62
CA ALA A 195 -3.81 11.30 3.01
C ALA A 195 -4.64 12.57 3.22
N ASP A 196 -4.22 13.72 2.74
CA ASP A 196 -4.96 14.99 2.85
C ASP A 196 -6.33 14.91 2.15
N HIS A 197 -6.47 14.07 1.14
CA HIS A 197 -7.74 13.75 0.48
C HIS A 197 -8.56 12.65 1.19
N GLY A 198 -8.09 12.18 2.34
CA GLY A 198 -8.83 11.27 3.23
C GLY A 198 -8.42 9.81 3.16
N ALA A 199 -7.44 9.42 2.34
CA ALA A 199 -6.94 8.05 2.34
C ALA A 199 -6.17 7.75 3.64
N ALA A 200 -6.29 6.54 4.17
CA ALA A 200 -5.36 6.01 5.15
C ALA A 200 -4.12 5.47 4.41
N VAL A 201 -2.95 6.00 4.71
CA VAL A 201 -1.69 5.57 4.08
C VAL A 201 -0.88 4.75 5.06
N ILE A 202 -0.54 3.50 4.71
CA ILE A 202 0.24 2.59 5.54
C ILE A 202 1.54 2.28 4.82
N VAL A 203 2.67 2.65 5.41
CA VAL A 203 3.98 2.45 4.77
C VAL A 203 4.86 1.58 5.64
N ALA A 204 5.32 0.46 5.12
CA ALA A 204 6.40 -0.30 5.73
C ALA A 204 7.72 0.27 5.21
N SER A 205 8.54 0.86 6.07
CA SER A 205 9.83 1.44 5.67
C SER A 205 10.84 1.53 6.80
N HIS A 206 12.11 1.60 6.42
CA HIS A 206 13.22 1.96 7.29
C HIS A 206 13.86 3.32 6.86
N ASP A 207 13.32 3.95 5.83
CA ASP A 207 13.77 5.23 5.29
C ASP A 207 13.44 6.38 6.28
N PRO A 208 14.45 7.16 6.74
CA PRO A 208 14.22 8.27 7.65
C PRO A 208 13.26 9.34 7.14
N ASP A 209 13.26 9.61 5.82
CA ASP A 209 12.41 10.65 5.23
C ASP A 209 10.93 10.18 5.24
N VAL A 210 10.67 8.90 4.97
CA VAL A 210 9.33 8.29 5.11
C VAL A 210 8.87 8.31 6.57
N ILE A 211 9.75 7.93 7.51
CA ILE A 211 9.45 7.92 8.94
C ILE A 211 9.13 9.34 9.44
N ALA A 212 9.88 10.34 8.97
CA ALA A 212 9.66 11.74 9.34
C ALA A 212 8.35 12.32 8.79
N ALA A 213 7.89 11.83 7.63
CA ALA A 213 6.64 12.25 7.02
C ALA A 213 5.39 11.59 7.64
N ALA A 214 5.56 10.56 8.48
CA ALA A 214 4.44 9.82 9.08
C ALA A 214 3.82 10.58 10.25
N ASP A 215 2.49 10.53 10.35
CA ASP A 215 1.73 11.09 11.49
C ASP A 215 1.79 10.17 12.72
N SER A 216 1.98 8.86 12.50
CA SER A 216 2.11 7.86 13.56
C SER A 216 3.04 6.72 13.14
N ILE A 217 3.66 6.07 14.11
CA ILE A 217 4.70 5.06 13.86
C ILE A 217 4.49 3.86 14.78
N THR A 218 4.48 2.65 14.19
CA THR A 218 4.64 1.39 14.92
C THR A 218 6.05 0.86 14.65
N ARG A 219 6.83 0.61 15.71
CA ARG A 219 8.16 0.01 15.59
C ARG A 219 8.09 -1.50 15.78
N LEU A 220 8.68 -2.22 14.83
CA LEU A 220 8.85 -3.67 14.88
C LEU A 220 10.34 -3.95 15.07
N ASP A 221 10.67 -4.59 16.19
CA ASP A 221 12.06 -4.89 16.59
C ASP A 221 12.45 -6.33 16.21
#